data_b8c2cce6467d074e7fdc93d8aeb01377
#
_entry.id   b8c2cce6467d074e7fdc93d8aeb01377
#
_cell.length_a   1.000
_cell.length_b   1.000
_cell.length_c   1.000
_cell.angle_alpha   90.00
_cell.angle_beta   90.00
_cell.angle_gamma   90.00
#
_symmetry.space_group_name_H-M   'P 1'
#
loop_
_entity.id
_entity.type
_entity.pdbx_description
1 polymer ?
#
loop_
_entity_poly.entity_id
_entity_poly.type
_entity_poly.pdbx_seq_one_letter_code
_entity_poly.pdbx_strand_id
1 'polypeptide(L)'
;SHMFDSDFSMISALWNVFAKSDTGMAVKWTQYNKFEELMYTAGSFPNGIALDQKNNNLIVNYNLGDKSILFDLNSKQSLGIYEHNSPDNVVIKGGFAWVTNHDHSVAESLRCAETVNCTLPFSVNKLSLSDLSLVESYKFKSKNMGIGTVGLPHDGSLWIGSYHSDRIAEGNLFLSE
;
A
#
# COMPACT_ATOMS: atom_id res chain seq x y z
N SER A 1 1.70 10.56 4.56
CA SER A 1 1.00 9.90 5.70
C SER A 1 1.86 10.01 6.96
N HIS A 2 1.23 10.18 8.11
CA HIS A 2 1.87 9.99 9.41
C HIS A 2 1.67 8.53 9.82
N MET A 3 2.75 7.77 9.89
CA MET A 3 2.69 6.36 10.28
C MET A 3 2.60 6.18 11.79
N PHE A 4 3.21 7.10 12.56
CA PHE A 4 3.29 7.06 14.03
C PHE A 4 3.13 8.45 14.62
N ASP A 5 2.70 8.51 15.87
CA ASP A 5 2.68 9.72 16.68
C ASP A 5 4.11 10.26 16.94
N SER A 6 4.20 11.56 17.27
CA SER A 6 5.46 12.27 17.54
C SER A 6 6.26 11.67 18.70
N ASP A 7 5.60 10.96 19.61
CA ASP A 7 6.21 10.33 20.80
C ASP A 7 6.59 8.85 20.57
N PHE A 8 7.10 8.56 19.38
CA PHE A 8 7.50 7.22 18.98
C PHE A 8 8.54 6.61 19.91
N SER A 9 8.17 5.53 20.58
CA SER A 9 9.10 4.61 21.24
C SER A 9 9.02 3.22 20.60
N MET A 10 10.11 2.46 20.60
CA MET A 10 10.12 1.10 20.03
C MET A 10 9.10 0.18 20.72
N ILE A 11 8.85 0.39 22.02
CA ILE A 11 7.86 -0.38 22.79
C ILE A 11 6.44 -0.01 22.37
N SER A 12 6.15 1.30 22.21
CA SER A 12 4.83 1.75 21.72
C SER A 12 4.58 1.31 20.29
N ALA A 13 5.61 1.29 19.43
CA ALA A 13 5.50 0.79 18.07
C ALA A 13 5.13 -0.71 18.05
N LEU A 14 5.81 -1.53 18.83
CA LEU A 14 5.50 -2.96 18.94
C LEU A 14 4.07 -3.17 19.48
N TRP A 15 3.65 -2.40 20.49
CA TRP A 15 2.29 -2.49 21.02
C TRP A 15 1.24 -2.12 19.96
N ASN A 16 1.46 -1.05 19.20
CA ASN A 16 0.57 -0.61 18.12
C ASN A 16 0.48 -1.65 16.98
N VAL A 17 1.59 -2.31 16.65
CA VAL A 17 1.61 -3.43 15.69
C VAL A 17 0.71 -4.58 16.17
N PHE A 18 0.81 -4.95 17.45
CA PHE A 18 -0.01 -6.03 18.02
C PHE A 18 -1.48 -5.64 18.20
N ALA A 19 -1.75 -4.41 18.61
CA ALA A 19 -3.12 -3.93 18.85
C ALA A 19 -3.88 -3.52 17.58
N LYS A 20 -3.20 -3.43 16.42
CA LYS A 20 -3.76 -2.87 15.15
C LYS A 20 -4.50 -1.55 15.38
N SER A 21 -3.99 -0.72 16.31
CA SER A 21 -4.60 0.57 16.65
C SER A 21 -4.42 1.59 15.53
N ASP A 22 -5.27 2.63 15.51
CA ASP A 22 -5.10 3.75 14.60
C ASP A 22 -3.83 4.52 14.98
N THR A 23 -2.81 4.43 14.12
CA THR A 23 -1.48 5.00 14.36
C THR A 23 -1.21 6.25 13.54
N GLY A 24 -2.07 6.56 12.57
CA GLY A 24 -1.88 7.71 11.71
C GLY A 24 -3.05 7.95 10.77
N MET A 25 -2.89 8.94 9.89
CA MET A 25 -3.88 9.36 8.92
C MET A 25 -3.22 9.98 7.69
N ALA A 26 -4.00 10.22 6.65
CA ALA A 26 -3.56 11.02 5.52
C ALA A 26 -3.52 12.50 5.90
N VAL A 27 -2.52 13.21 5.36
CA VAL A 27 -2.34 14.65 5.57
C VAL A 27 -2.29 15.34 4.20
N LYS A 28 -3.08 16.38 4.05
CA LYS A 28 -3.12 17.22 2.86
C LYS A 28 -2.30 18.48 3.10
N TRP A 29 -1.43 18.81 2.15
CA TRP A 29 -0.71 20.08 2.16
C TRP A 29 -1.24 21.02 1.08
N THR A 30 -1.40 22.28 1.42
CA THR A 30 -1.68 23.34 0.46
C THR A 30 -0.82 24.57 0.77
N GLN A 31 -0.57 25.40 -0.24
CA GLN A 31 0.18 26.64 -0.06
C GLN A 31 -0.47 27.58 0.96
N TYR A 32 -1.80 27.58 1.04
CA TYR A 32 -2.58 28.49 1.90
C TYR A 32 -2.78 27.93 3.30
N ASN A 33 -3.21 26.67 3.41
CA ASN A 33 -3.61 26.06 4.70
C ASN A 33 -2.50 25.22 5.36
N LYS A 34 -1.31 25.16 4.71
CA LYS A 34 -0.21 24.30 5.17
C LYS A 34 -0.64 22.83 5.25
N PHE A 35 -0.42 22.16 6.39
CA PHE A 35 -0.82 20.78 6.61
C PHE A 35 -2.22 20.71 7.26
N GLU A 36 -3.10 19.93 6.66
CA GLU A 36 -4.44 19.61 7.13
C GLU A 36 -4.55 18.11 7.35
N GLU A 37 -4.85 17.69 8.56
CA GLU A 37 -5.08 16.29 8.92
C GLU A 37 -6.47 15.84 8.46
N LEU A 38 -6.52 14.75 7.67
CA LEU A 38 -7.77 14.18 7.21
C LEU A 38 -8.24 13.12 8.21
N MET A 39 -8.78 13.55 9.36
CA MET A 39 -9.15 12.69 10.50
C MET A 39 -10.02 11.49 10.12
N TYR A 40 -10.87 11.61 9.10
CA TYR A 40 -11.71 10.52 8.60
C TYR A 40 -10.92 9.39 7.91
N THR A 41 -9.63 9.59 7.69
CA THR A 41 -8.70 8.58 7.14
C THR A 41 -7.81 7.95 8.22
N ALA A 42 -8.15 8.11 9.50
CA ALA A 42 -7.39 7.48 10.58
C ALA A 42 -7.43 5.95 10.48
N GLY A 43 -6.30 5.31 10.74
CA GLY A 43 -6.20 3.86 10.67
C GLY A 43 -4.83 3.32 11.06
N SER A 44 -4.72 1.98 11.00
CA SER A 44 -3.54 1.26 11.45
C SER A 44 -2.44 1.27 10.38
N PHE A 45 -1.39 2.03 10.62
CA PHE A 45 -0.20 2.15 9.79
C PHE A 45 -0.52 2.56 8.33
N PRO A 46 -1.10 3.77 8.09
CA PRO A 46 -1.33 4.24 6.73
C PRO A 46 0.01 4.39 5.99
N ASN A 47 0.15 3.65 4.88
CA ASN A 47 1.37 3.56 4.09
C ASN A 47 1.19 4.17 2.70
N GLY A 48 0.57 3.45 1.77
CA GLY A 48 0.34 3.92 0.41
C GLY A 48 -0.84 4.88 0.29
N ILE A 49 -0.72 5.85 -0.61
CA ILE A 49 -1.76 6.84 -0.88
C ILE A 49 -1.81 7.14 -2.39
N ALA A 50 -3.02 7.21 -2.96
CA ALA A 50 -3.21 7.64 -4.34
C ALA A 50 -4.47 8.49 -4.49
N LEU A 51 -4.39 9.54 -5.32
CA LEU A 51 -5.48 10.45 -5.60
C LEU A 51 -6.09 10.16 -6.98
N ASP A 52 -7.34 9.75 -7.02
CA ASP A 52 -8.16 9.75 -8.24
C ASP A 52 -8.70 11.16 -8.48
N GLN A 53 -7.93 11.94 -9.22
CA GLN A 53 -8.28 13.33 -9.51
C GLN A 53 -9.59 13.48 -10.30
N LYS A 54 -9.93 12.48 -11.13
CA LYS A 54 -11.14 12.52 -11.97
C LYS A 54 -12.42 12.47 -11.14
N ASN A 55 -12.43 11.61 -10.13
CA ASN A 55 -13.60 11.40 -9.27
C ASN A 55 -13.46 12.10 -7.90
N ASN A 56 -12.36 12.82 -7.66
CA ASN A 56 -12.04 13.45 -6.38
C ASN A 56 -12.03 12.46 -5.20
N ASN A 57 -11.47 11.26 -5.42
CA ASN A 57 -11.40 10.20 -4.45
C ASN A 57 -9.95 9.96 -4.01
N LEU A 58 -9.78 9.52 -2.77
CA LEU A 58 -8.50 9.19 -2.15
C LEU A 58 -8.47 7.71 -1.78
N ILE A 59 -7.45 6.99 -2.21
CA ILE A 59 -7.16 5.64 -1.74
C ILE A 59 -6.09 5.73 -0.68
N VAL A 60 -6.32 5.06 0.46
CA VAL A 60 -5.34 4.91 1.54
C VAL A 60 -5.16 3.43 1.85
N ASN A 61 -3.92 2.96 1.84
CA ASN A 61 -3.53 1.63 2.24
C ASN A 61 -3.16 1.62 3.72
N TYR A 62 -3.73 0.71 4.50
CA TYR A 62 -3.43 0.50 5.91
C TYR A 62 -2.65 -0.80 6.07
N ASN A 63 -1.33 -0.70 6.12
CA ASN A 63 -0.43 -1.86 6.05
C ASN A 63 -0.68 -2.86 7.19
N LEU A 64 -0.74 -2.40 8.46
CA LEU A 64 -1.06 -3.25 9.60
C LEU A 64 -2.57 -3.44 9.80
N GLY A 65 -3.39 -2.64 9.12
CA GLY A 65 -4.83 -2.78 9.08
C GLY A 65 -5.34 -3.81 8.07
N ASP A 66 -4.45 -4.37 7.24
CA ASP A 66 -4.74 -5.38 6.22
C ASP A 66 -5.88 -4.96 5.28
N LYS A 67 -5.93 -3.68 4.88
CA LYS A 67 -6.98 -3.15 4.00
C LYS A 67 -6.56 -1.90 3.22
N SER A 68 -7.23 -1.68 2.11
CA SER A 68 -7.29 -0.41 1.39
C SER A 68 -8.67 0.19 1.48
N ILE A 69 -8.78 1.50 1.63
CA ILE A 69 -10.06 2.22 1.69
C ILE A 69 -10.09 3.32 0.63
N LEU A 70 -11.19 3.38 -0.10
CA LEU A 70 -11.52 4.47 -1.03
C LEU A 70 -12.40 5.49 -0.32
N PHE A 71 -11.96 6.73 -0.24
CA PHE A 71 -12.70 7.85 0.36
C PHE A 71 -13.11 8.86 -0.71
N ASP A 72 -14.34 9.34 -0.63
CA ASP A 72 -14.77 10.55 -1.34
C ASP A 72 -14.31 11.78 -0.54
N LEU A 73 -13.52 12.66 -1.16
CA LEU A 73 -12.97 13.84 -0.53
C LEU A 73 -14.01 14.94 -0.27
N ASN A 74 -15.17 14.91 -0.96
CA ASN A 74 -16.24 15.89 -0.75
C ASN A 74 -17.11 15.49 0.46
N SER A 75 -17.62 14.26 0.45
CA SER A 75 -18.50 13.75 1.53
C SER A 75 -17.71 13.28 2.75
N LYS A 76 -16.40 13.01 2.61
CA LYS A 76 -15.53 12.42 3.63
C LYS A 76 -15.96 11.02 4.07
N GLN A 77 -16.69 10.32 3.20
CA GLN A 77 -17.20 8.97 3.45
C GLN A 77 -16.37 7.92 2.72
N SER A 78 -16.33 6.71 3.27
CA SER A 78 -15.79 5.55 2.57
C SER A 78 -16.76 5.11 1.47
N LEU A 79 -16.25 4.93 0.26
CA LEU A 79 -16.97 4.40 -0.90
C LEU A 79 -16.74 2.90 -1.10
N GLY A 80 -15.62 2.36 -0.59
CA GLY A 80 -15.28 0.95 -0.75
C GLY A 80 -14.11 0.57 0.14
N ILE A 81 -14.07 -0.70 0.51
CA ILE A 81 -13.01 -1.30 1.32
C ILE A 81 -12.62 -2.61 0.64
N TYR A 82 -11.32 -2.83 0.48
CA TYR A 82 -10.77 -4.10 0.05
C TYR A 82 -9.81 -4.64 1.12
N GLU A 83 -10.12 -5.82 1.66
CA GLU A 83 -9.31 -6.50 2.67
C GLU A 83 -8.26 -7.37 1.98
N HIS A 84 -7.00 -7.20 2.36
CA HIS A 84 -5.86 -7.94 1.84
C HIS A 84 -4.63 -7.79 2.75
N ASN A 85 -3.67 -8.70 2.64
CA ASN A 85 -2.51 -8.71 3.53
C ASN A 85 -1.60 -7.50 3.29
N SER A 86 -1.27 -6.79 4.37
CA SER A 86 -0.21 -5.78 4.45
C SER A 86 -0.01 -4.94 3.18
N PRO A 87 -1.04 -4.17 2.72
CA PRO A 87 -0.91 -3.34 1.54
C PRO A 87 0.16 -2.24 1.74
N ASP A 88 1.03 -2.09 0.74
CA ASP A 88 2.10 -1.09 0.73
C ASP A 88 1.72 0.08 -0.18
N ASN A 89 2.37 0.25 -1.32
CA ASN A 89 2.07 1.36 -2.21
C ASN A 89 0.89 1.07 -3.14
N VAL A 90 0.29 2.16 -3.64
CA VAL A 90 -0.79 2.13 -4.63
C VAL A 90 -0.52 3.09 -5.76
N VAL A 91 -0.79 2.65 -7.00
CA VAL A 91 -0.68 3.47 -8.22
C VAL A 91 -2.01 3.45 -8.96
N ILE A 92 -2.49 4.61 -9.42
CA ILE A 92 -3.66 4.68 -10.30
C ILE A 92 -3.18 4.76 -11.75
N LYS A 93 -3.53 3.75 -12.55
CA LYS A 93 -3.17 3.67 -13.97
C LYS A 93 -4.22 2.91 -14.76
N GLY A 94 -4.54 3.43 -15.97
CA GLY A 94 -5.47 2.75 -16.88
C GLY A 94 -6.90 2.61 -16.34
N GLY A 95 -7.34 3.46 -15.41
CA GLY A 95 -8.67 3.41 -14.80
C GLY A 95 -8.78 2.41 -13.64
N PHE A 96 -7.66 1.92 -13.12
CA PHE A 96 -7.60 0.98 -12.00
C PHE A 96 -6.62 1.44 -10.92
N ALA A 97 -6.83 0.99 -9.70
CA ALA A 97 -5.85 1.06 -8.63
C ALA A 97 -5.01 -0.23 -8.63
N TRP A 98 -3.69 -0.08 -8.56
CA TRP A 98 -2.73 -1.18 -8.49
C TRP A 98 -2.06 -1.13 -7.13
N VAL A 99 -2.44 -2.07 -6.25
CA VAL A 99 -1.96 -2.13 -4.86
C VAL A 99 -0.98 -3.27 -4.73
N THR A 100 0.21 -2.96 -4.22
CA THR A 100 1.21 -3.99 -3.88
C THR A 100 1.00 -4.44 -2.44
N ASN A 101 1.05 -5.74 -2.21
CA ASN A 101 0.78 -6.36 -0.92
C ASN A 101 1.92 -7.29 -0.53
N HIS A 102 2.20 -7.37 0.76
CA HIS A 102 3.14 -8.32 1.32
C HIS A 102 2.41 -9.62 1.69
N ASP A 103 2.67 -10.71 0.95
CA ASP A 103 2.05 -12.02 1.17
C ASP A 103 2.84 -12.86 2.20
N HIS A 104 3.37 -12.21 3.23
CA HIS A 104 4.16 -12.80 4.29
C HIS A 104 3.93 -12.05 5.60
N SER A 105 4.32 -12.67 6.71
CA SER A 105 4.17 -12.08 8.05
C SER A 105 5.26 -11.05 8.36
N VAL A 106 4.97 -10.15 9.29
CA VAL A 106 5.95 -9.20 9.85
C VAL A 106 7.17 -9.94 10.44
N ALA A 107 6.96 -11.09 11.08
CA ALA A 107 8.05 -11.91 11.63
C ALA A 107 8.99 -12.48 10.56
N GLU A 108 8.47 -12.80 9.37
CA GLU A 108 9.29 -13.22 8.23
C GLU A 108 10.10 -12.05 7.68
N SER A 109 9.50 -10.85 7.55
CA SER A 109 10.19 -9.63 7.15
C SER A 109 11.36 -9.30 8.09
N LEU A 110 11.14 -9.38 9.41
CA LEU A 110 12.20 -9.10 10.41
C LEU A 110 13.36 -10.09 10.30
N ARG A 111 13.09 -11.37 10.04
CA ARG A 111 14.15 -12.39 9.85
C ARG A 111 14.96 -12.17 8.56
N CYS A 112 14.38 -11.48 7.61
CA CYS A 112 14.99 -11.19 6.32
C CYS A 112 15.74 -9.84 6.29
N ALA A 113 15.67 -9.06 7.37
CA ALA A 113 16.14 -7.67 7.40
C ALA A 113 17.65 -7.51 7.14
N GLU A 114 18.45 -8.52 7.45
CA GLU A 114 19.92 -8.50 7.25
C GLU A 114 20.36 -9.05 5.88
N THR A 115 19.42 -9.56 5.07
CA THR A 115 19.76 -10.11 3.73
C THR A 115 19.62 -9.04 2.66
N VAL A 116 20.57 -8.95 1.73
CA VAL A 116 20.53 -7.96 0.62
C VAL A 116 19.31 -8.13 -0.26
N ASN A 117 18.91 -9.36 -0.54
CA ASN A 117 17.73 -9.69 -1.32
C ASN A 117 16.78 -10.58 -0.50
N CYS A 118 15.80 -9.97 0.13
CA CYS A 118 14.77 -10.69 0.87
C CYS A 118 13.69 -11.22 -0.09
N THR A 119 13.72 -12.52 -0.39
CA THR A 119 12.90 -13.17 -1.43
C THR A 119 11.52 -13.62 -0.93
N LEU A 120 10.89 -12.88 -0.04
CA LEU A 120 9.55 -13.17 0.45
C LEU A 120 8.47 -12.88 -0.61
N PRO A 121 7.35 -13.64 -0.60
CA PRO A 121 6.30 -13.48 -1.59
C PRO A 121 5.56 -12.14 -1.42
N PHE A 122 5.09 -11.62 -2.55
CA PHE A 122 4.25 -10.43 -2.62
C PHE A 122 3.27 -10.55 -3.78
N SER A 123 2.24 -9.72 -3.80
CA SER A 123 1.29 -9.64 -4.90
C SER A 123 1.03 -8.20 -5.31
N VAL A 124 0.53 -8.01 -6.54
CA VAL A 124 -0.01 -6.75 -7.02
C VAL A 124 -1.45 -6.98 -7.43
N ASN A 125 -2.37 -6.34 -6.72
CA ASN A 125 -3.80 -6.43 -6.95
C ASN A 125 -4.28 -5.26 -7.79
N LYS A 126 -4.99 -5.56 -8.88
CA LYS A 126 -5.69 -4.60 -9.72
C LYS A 126 -7.12 -4.45 -9.23
N LEU A 127 -7.48 -3.27 -8.74
CA LEU A 127 -8.77 -2.98 -8.12
C LEU A 127 -9.56 -1.95 -8.96
N SER A 128 -10.88 -2.07 -8.94
CA SER A 128 -11.80 -1.09 -9.51
C SER A 128 -11.74 0.24 -8.76
N LEU A 129 -11.78 1.38 -9.45
CA LEU A 129 -11.83 2.70 -8.82
C LEU A 129 -13.24 3.09 -8.33
N SER A 130 -14.28 2.28 -8.60
CA SER A 130 -15.63 2.58 -8.14
C SER A 130 -15.88 2.15 -6.69
N ASP A 131 -15.30 1.01 -6.28
CA ASP A 131 -15.62 0.33 -5.02
C ASP A 131 -14.48 -0.49 -4.42
N LEU A 132 -13.28 -0.46 -5.03
CA LEU A 132 -12.11 -1.29 -4.75
C LEU A 132 -12.35 -2.80 -4.91
N SER A 133 -13.36 -3.24 -5.64
CA SER A 133 -13.51 -4.67 -5.95
C SER A 133 -12.29 -5.19 -6.72
N LEU A 134 -11.88 -6.43 -6.40
CA LEU A 134 -10.75 -7.09 -7.06
C LEU A 134 -11.10 -7.42 -8.52
N VAL A 135 -10.29 -6.95 -9.45
CA VAL A 135 -10.38 -7.27 -10.87
C VAL A 135 -9.42 -8.40 -11.21
N GLU A 136 -8.19 -8.32 -10.74
CA GLU A 136 -7.13 -9.29 -11.04
C GLU A 136 -6.04 -9.25 -9.95
N SER A 137 -5.34 -10.39 -9.74
CA SER A 137 -4.25 -10.49 -8.77
C SER A 137 -3.05 -11.17 -9.40
N TYR A 138 -1.88 -10.54 -9.32
CA TYR A 138 -0.60 -11.05 -9.80
C TYR A 138 0.26 -11.41 -8.60
N LYS A 139 0.63 -12.70 -8.46
CA LYS A 139 1.42 -13.20 -7.33
C LYS A 139 2.86 -13.45 -7.75
N PHE A 140 3.79 -13.02 -6.93
CA PHE A 140 5.22 -13.10 -7.21
C PHE A 140 5.97 -13.79 -6.08
N LYS A 141 6.88 -14.67 -6.47
CA LYS A 141 7.90 -15.24 -5.60
C LYS A 141 9.16 -15.46 -6.43
N SER A 142 10.15 -14.60 -6.28
CA SER A 142 11.37 -14.64 -7.07
C SER A 142 12.58 -14.92 -6.20
N LYS A 143 13.54 -15.68 -6.73
CA LYS A 143 14.86 -15.87 -6.09
C LYS A 143 15.81 -14.70 -6.35
N ASN A 144 15.49 -13.84 -7.32
CA ASN A 144 16.38 -12.81 -7.85
C ASN A 144 15.91 -11.40 -7.51
N MET A 145 14.80 -11.23 -6.79
CA MET A 145 14.26 -9.96 -6.41
C MET A 145 13.79 -10.00 -4.96
N GLY A 146 13.98 -8.90 -4.24
CA GLY A 146 13.45 -8.70 -2.91
C GLY A 146 11.95 -8.44 -2.91
N ILE A 147 11.39 -8.18 -1.73
CA ILE A 147 9.97 -7.90 -1.52
C ILE A 147 9.55 -6.70 -2.39
N GLY A 148 8.56 -6.90 -3.26
CA GLY A 148 7.97 -5.81 -4.03
C GLY A 148 7.18 -4.86 -3.15
N THR A 149 7.35 -3.55 -3.37
CA THR A 149 6.64 -2.48 -2.63
C THR A 149 5.75 -1.63 -3.52
N VAL A 150 6.05 -1.58 -4.83
CA VAL A 150 5.25 -0.86 -5.82
C VAL A 150 5.19 -1.64 -7.12
N GLY A 151 3.99 -1.77 -7.69
CA GLY A 151 3.76 -2.29 -9.03
C GLY A 151 3.24 -1.19 -9.95
N LEU A 152 4.00 -0.86 -11.01
CA LEU A 152 3.64 0.14 -12.00
C LEU A 152 3.35 -0.54 -13.34
N PRO A 153 2.08 -0.62 -13.79
CA PRO A 153 1.75 -1.16 -15.11
C PRO A 153 2.13 -0.18 -16.22
N HIS A 154 2.82 -0.69 -17.25
CA HIS A 154 3.20 0.09 -18.42
C HIS A 154 3.38 -0.82 -19.63
N ASP A 155 2.68 -0.53 -20.73
CA ASP A 155 2.78 -1.20 -22.04
C ASP A 155 2.76 -2.73 -21.98
N GLY A 156 1.80 -3.29 -21.21
CA GLY A 156 1.63 -4.74 -21.08
C GLY A 156 2.61 -5.42 -20.12
N SER A 157 3.46 -4.64 -19.47
CA SER A 157 4.38 -5.09 -18.43
C SER A 157 3.99 -4.52 -17.07
N LEU A 158 4.45 -5.18 -16.01
CA LEU A 158 4.40 -4.68 -14.65
C LEU A 158 5.83 -4.45 -14.15
N TRP A 159 6.15 -3.18 -13.89
CA TRP A 159 7.42 -2.77 -13.30
C TRP A 159 7.30 -2.80 -11.79
N ILE A 160 8.23 -3.47 -11.12
CA ILE A 160 8.16 -3.71 -9.67
C ILE A 160 9.39 -3.11 -9.00
N GLY A 161 9.15 -2.16 -8.10
CA GLY A 161 10.15 -1.63 -7.18
C GLY A 161 10.15 -2.38 -5.85
N SER A 162 11.26 -2.33 -5.13
CA SER A 162 11.47 -3.00 -3.85
C SER A 162 12.24 -2.09 -2.89
N TYR A 163 11.93 -2.18 -1.60
CA TYR A 163 12.74 -1.52 -0.57
C TYR A 163 13.89 -2.40 -0.08
N HIS A 164 13.87 -3.70 -0.43
CA HIS A 164 14.84 -4.68 0.06
C HIS A 164 15.42 -5.52 -1.09
N SER A 165 15.86 -4.83 -2.14
CA SER A 165 16.54 -5.39 -3.30
C SER A 165 17.44 -4.34 -3.94
N ASP A 166 18.45 -4.78 -4.68
CA ASP A 166 19.39 -3.95 -5.43
C ASP A 166 18.93 -3.69 -6.87
N ARG A 167 17.67 -4.05 -7.22
CA ARG A 167 17.17 -4.00 -8.60
C ARG A 167 15.69 -3.71 -8.69
N ILE A 168 15.26 -3.29 -9.89
CA ILE A 168 13.87 -3.20 -10.33
C ILE A 168 13.61 -4.41 -11.23
N ALA A 169 12.44 -5.03 -11.12
CA ALA A 169 12.02 -6.10 -12.01
C ALA A 169 10.96 -5.63 -13.01
N GLU A 170 10.92 -6.28 -14.17
CA GLU A 170 9.85 -6.18 -15.14
C GLU A 170 9.23 -7.56 -15.33
N GLY A 171 7.91 -7.67 -15.22
CA GLY A 171 7.12 -8.86 -15.49
C GLY A 171 6.09 -8.61 -16.57
N ASN A 172 5.85 -9.59 -17.45
CA ASN A 172 4.85 -9.48 -18.50
C ASN A 172 3.46 -9.77 -17.92
N LEU A 173 2.47 -8.88 -18.11
CA LEU A 173 1.10 -9.03 -17.63
C LEU A 173 0.28 -10.07 -18.42
N PHE A 174 0.74 -10.48 -19.60
CA PHE A 174 0.02 -11.42 -20.47
C PHE A 174 0.49 -12.87 -20.36
N LEU A 175 1.58 -13.15 -19.61
CA LEU A 175 2.05 -14.49 -19.36
C LEU A 175 1.63 -14.93 -17.95
N SER A 176 0.41 -15.50 -17.85
CA SER A 176 0.06 -16.33 -16.68
C SER A 176 0.80 -17.66 -16.81
N GLU A 177 1.79 -17.93 -15.95
CA GLU A 177 2.28 -19.29 -15.71
C GLU A 177 1.25 -20.14 -14.95
#